data_b52a039a9aae67853da00f99bafde935
#
_entry.id   b52a039a9aae67853da00f99bafde935
#
_cell.length_a   1.000
_cell.length_b   1.000
_cell.length_c   1.000
_cell.angle_alpha   90.00
_cell.angle_beta   90.00
_cell.angle_gamma   90.00
#
_symmetry.space_group_name_H-M   'P 1'
#
loop_
_entity.id
_entity.type
_entity.pdbx_description
1 polymer ?
#
loop_
_entity_poly.entity_id
_entity_poly.type
_entity_poly.pdbx_seq_one_letter_code
_entity_poly.pdbx_strand_id
1 'polypeptide(L)'
;RDVQLNVALTTTPLTLESMCDAGRWVADNAQGLRHKPTWERPGTVLGPSALDPMPWMSSYRSELAEMRQLVCDDRVNVDRNVLLIFDNWLQLDAGPHDAKMTSHMVRWLDAHQAKWGGADWRGVYPKLSSLTDSILKS
;
A
#
# COMPACT_ATOMS: atom_id res chain seq x y z
N ARG A 1 -24.33 -0.57 19.21
CA ARG A 1 -23.47 -1.68 19.56
C ARG A 1 -22.07 -1.23 19.91
N ASP A 2 -21.53 -1.83 20.95
CA ASP A 2 -20.14 -1.63 21.35
C ASP A 2 -19.24 -2.52 20.49
N VAL A 3 -18.94 -2.05 19.27
CA VAL A 3 -18.02 -2.75 18.36
C VAL A 3 -16.75 -1.93 18.27
N GLN A 4 -15.62 -2.54 18.59
CA GLN A 4 -14.31 -1.98 18.36
C GLN A 4 -13.77 -2.53 17.05
N LEU A 5 -13.51 -1.63 16.10
CA LEU A 5 -12.90 -2.00 14.82
C LEU A 5 -11.41 -1.68 14.83
N ASN A 6 -10.62 -2.67 14.47
CA ASN A 6 -9.21 -2.51 14.20
C ASN A 6 -8.97 -2.71 12.71
N VAL A 7 -8.22 -1.81 12.11
CA VAL A 7 -7.97 -1.81 10.67
C VAL A 7 -6.47 -1.96 10.43
N ALA A 8 -6.10 -2.93 9.62
CA ALA A 8 -4.71 -3.14 9.22
C ALA A 8 -4.62 -3.17 7.70
N LEU A 9 -3.54 -2.59 7.17
CA LEU A 9 -3.22 -2.67 5.75
C LEU A 9 -2.19 -3.76 5.51
N THR A 10 -2.42 -4.59 4.51
CA THR A 10 -1.38 -5.44 3.95
C THR A 10 -0.70 -4.68 2.83
N THR A 11 0.61 -4.45 2.98
CA THR A 11 1.36 -3.59 2.08
C THR A 11 2.06 -4.43 1.02
N THR A 12 1.71 -4.16 -0.24
CA THR A 12 2.31 -4.73 -1.45
C THR A 12 2.58 -3.59 -2.42
N PRO A 13 3.31 -3.80 -3.52
CA PRO A 13 3.43 -2.77 -4.55
C PRO A 13 2.08 -2.28 -5.09
N LEU A 14 1.06 -3.15 -5.13
CA LEU A 14 -0.29 -2.79 -5.56
C LEU A 14 -0.99 -1.89 -4.53
N THR A 15 -0.95 -2.27 -3.26
CA THR A 15 -1.65 -1.52 -2.20
C THR A 15 -1.00 -0.19 -1.87
N LEU A 16 0.28 0.02 -2.17
CA LEU A 16 0.95 1.32 -2.04
C LEU A 16 0.23 2.40 -2.85
N GLU A 17 -0.28 2.06 -4.03
CA GLU A 17 -0.99 3.01 -4.89
C GLU A 17 -2.40 3.32 -4.39
N SER A 18 -3.07 2.37 -3.76
CA SER A 18 -4.48 2.47 -3.37
C SER A 18 -4.72 2.69 -1.88
N MET A 19 -3.67 2.69 -1.05
CA MET A 19 -3.86 2.76 0.41
C MET A 19 -4.54 4.05 0.89
N CYS A 20 -4.33 5.17 0.19
CA CYS A 20 -4.94 6.44 0.57
C CYS A 20 -6.46 6.42 0.37
N ASP A 21 -6.95 5.72 -0.66
CA ASP A 21 -8.38 5.51 -0.85
C ASP A 21 -8.99 4.73 0.32
N ALA A 22 -8.30 3.68 0.76
CA ALA A 22 -8.72 2.92 1.94
C ALA A 22 -8.70 3.78 3.20
N GLY A 23 -7.67 4.61 3.39
CA GLY A 23 -7.56 5.52 4.53
C GLY A 23 -8.70 6.53 4.57
N ARG A 24 -9.05 7.13 3.44
CA ARG A 24 -10.18 8.05 3.33
C ARG A 24 -11.51 7.34 3.61
N TRP A 25 -11.69 6.16 3.05
CA TRP A 25 -12.90 5.37 3.28
C TRP A 25 -13.12 5.06 4.76
N VAL A 26 -12.06 4.66 5.47
CA VAL A 26 -12.14 4.38 6.92
C VAL A 26 -12.53 5.64 7.69
N ALA A 27 -11.89 6.78 7.41
CA ALA A 27 -12.19 8.04 8.06
C ALA A 27 -13.64 8.50 7.81
N ASP A 28 -14.09 8.41 6.56
CA ASP A 28 -15.44 8.84 6.17
C ASP A 28 -16.53 7.97 6.79
N ASN A 29 -16.28 6.69 6.99
CA ASN A 29 -17.23 5.75 7.57
C ASN A 29 -17.14 5.64 9.10
N ALA A 30 -16.14 6.26 9.71
CA ALA A 30 -15.93 6.23 11.16
C ALA A 30 -17.05 6.95 11.93
N GLN A 31 -17.69 7.95 11.33
CA GLN A 31 -18.71 8.79 11.98
C GLN A 31 -19.94 7.99 12.43
N GLY A 32 -20.24 6.87 11.79
CA GLY A 32 -21.38 6.02 12.16
C GLY A 32 -21.08 5.08 13.33
N LEU A 33 -19.86 5.10 13.86
CA LEU A 33 -19.42 4.19 14.90
C LEU A 33 -19.39 4.87 16.27
N ARG A 34 -19.78 4.14 17.31
CA ARG A 34 -19.71 4.63 18.68
C ARG A 34 -18.26 4.80 19.15
N HIS A 35 -17.38 3.89 18.77
CA HIS A 35 -15.96 3.94 19.05
C HIS A 35 -15.19 4.21 17.77
N LYS A 36 -14.19 5.08 17.83
CA LYS A 36 -13.32 5.35 16.69
C LYS A 36 -12.60 4.08 16.25
N PRO A 37 -12.54 3.77 14.95
CA PRO A 37 -11.71 2.68 14.47
C PRO A 37 -10.24 2.97 14.80
N THR A 38 -9.49 1.91 15.10
CA THR A 38 -8.06 2.01 15.43
C THR A 38 -7.22 1.41 14.31
N TRP A 39 -6.26 2.19 13.82
CA TRP A 39 -5.27 1.69 12.88
C TRP A 39 -4.25 0.81 13.58
N GLU A 40 -4.12 -0.41 13.10
CA GLU A 40 -3.10 -1.35 13.51
C GLU A 40 -1.84 -1.20 12.65
N ARG A 41 -0.75 -1.87 13.05
CA ARG A 41 0.49 -1.85 12.30
C ARG A 41 0.27 -2.38 10.88
N PRO A 42 0.68 -1.63 9.84
CA PRO A 42 0.63 -2.16 8.49
C PRO A 42 1.63 -3.31 8.35
N GLY A 43 1.17 -4.42 7.77
CA GLY A 43 1.99 -5.57 7.50
C GLY A 43 2.61 -5.52 6.12
N THR A 44 3.76 -6.16 5.95
CA THR A 44 4.35 -6.42 4.64
C THR A 44 4.14 -7.89 4.27
N VAL A 45 4.08 -8.17 2.97
CA VAL A 45 3.93 -9.54 2.49
C VAL A 45 5.25 -10.29 2.65
N LEU A 46 5.21 -11.44 3.33
CA LEU A 46 6.39 -12.28 3.52
C LEU A 46 6.72 -13.13 2.29
N GLY A 47 5.79 -13.31 1.39
CA GLY A 47 5.95 -14.03 0.13
C GLY A 47 4.67 -13.97 -0.70
N PRO A 48 4.74 -14.15 -2.02
CA PRO A 48 6.00 -14.33 -2.80
C PRO A 48 6.84 -13.05 -2.84
N SER A 49 8.14 -13.20 -3.02
CA SER A 49 9.10 -12.09 -3.06
C SER A 49 8.78 -11.05 -4.14
N ALA A 50 8.07 -11.48 -5.19
CA ALA A 50 7.58 -10.59 -6.24
C ALA A 50 6.68 -9.46 -5.71
N LEU A 51 6.02 -9.67 -4.57
CA LEU A 51 5.12 -8.70 -3.95
C LEU A 51 5.74 -7.95 -2.77
N ASP A 52 7.05 -8.03 -2.58
CA ASP A 52 7.74 -7.25 -1.55
C ASP A 52 7.61 -5.75 -1.87
N PRO A 53 6.99 -4.94 -0.98
CA PRO A 53 6.81 -3.52 -1.24
C PRO A 53 8.08 -2.69 -1.00
N MET A 54 9.05 -3.20 -0.26
CA MET A 54 10.19 -2.41 0.21
C MET A 54 10.97 -1.72 -0.91
N PRO A 55 11.27 -2.39 -2.05
CA PRO A 55 11.97 -1.72 -3.15
C PRO A 55 11.18 -0.57 -3.78
N TRP A 56 9.87 -0.51 -3.56
CA TRP A 56 8.97 0.46 -4.18
C TRP A 56 8.66 1.67 -3.29
N MET A 57 9.03 1.63 -2.00
CA MET A 57 8.65 2.67 -1.04
C MET A 57 9.07 4.07 -1.47
N SER A 58 10.28 4.22 -2.02
CA SER A 58 10.78 5.53 -2.46
C SER A 58 9.97 6.12 -3.62
N SER A 59 9.38 5.27 -4.46
CA SER A 59 8.53 5.70 -5.57
C SER A 59 7.13 6.13 -5.14
N TYR A 60 6.75 5.79 -3.91
CA TYR A 60 5.41 6.06 -3.37
C TYR A 60 5.46 6.98 -2.14
N ARG A 61 6.47 7.84 -2.04
CA ARG A 61 6.62 8.76 -0.88
C ARG A 61 5.44 9.70 -0.71
N SER A 62 4.85 10.19 -1.79
CA SER A 62 3.69 11.06 -1.72
C SER A 62 2.47 10.33 -1.14
N GLU A 63 2.23 9.10 -1.57
CA GLU A 63 1.15 8.26 -1.04
C GLU A 63 1.40 7.89 0.42
N LEU A 64 2.64 7.56 0.78
CA LEU A 64 3.01 7.26 2.16
C LEU A 64 2.81 8.48 3.08
N ALA A 65 3.20 9.67 2.63
CA ALA A 65 3.03 10.90 3.38
C ALA A 65 1.54 11.24 3.57
N GLU A 66 0.73 11.08 2.52
CA GLU A 66 -0.72 11.29 2.61
C GLU A 66 -1.37 10.26 3.55
N MET A 67 -1.00 8.99 3.45
CA MET A 67 -1.53 7.95 4.33
C MET A 67 -1.15 8.20 5.78
N ARG A 68 0.07 8.68 6.05
CA ARG A 68 0.47 9.07 7.40
C ARG A 68 -0.43 10.15 7.98
N GLN A 69 -0.84 11.12 7.16
CA GLN A 69 -1.80 12.14 7.58
C GLN A 69 -3.19 11.56 7.82
N LEU A 70 -3.63 10.64 6.95
CA LEU A 70 -4.95 10.01 7.07
C LEU A 70 -5.09 9.16 8.35
N VAL A 71 -4.04 8.46 8.77
CA VAL A 71 -4.07 7.71 10.02
C VAL A 71 -4.08 8.61 11.26
N CYS A 72 -3.70 9.89 11.12
CA CYS A 72 -3.79 10.90 12.17
C CYS A 72 -5.10 11.69 12.15
N ASP A 73 -6.05 11.34 11.29
CA ASP A 73 -7.36 12.00 11.22
C ASP A 73 -8.10 11.88 12.58
N ASP A 74 -8.77 12.95 12.99
CA ASP A 74 -9.47 13.01 14.28
C ASP A 74 -10.58 11.97 14.42
N ARG A 75 -11.07 11.42 13.32
CA ARG A 75 -12.15 10.43 13.28
C ARG A 75 -11.66 9.01 13.57
N VAL A 76 -10.37 8.79 13.64
CA VAL A 76 -9.75 7.48 13.88
C VAL A 76 -8.73 7.57 15.00
N ASN A 77 -8.36 6.41 15.56
CA ASN A 77 -7.28 6.29 16.53
C ASN A 77 -6.05 5.68 15.85
N VAL A 78 -4.89 6.09 16.29
CA VAL A 78 -3.63 5.57 15.80
C VAL A 78 -2.62 5.42 16.94
N ASP A 79 -1.88 4.33 16.95
CA ASP A 79 -0.78 4.09 17.86
C ASP A 79 0.50 4.76 17.33
N ARG A 80 1.34 5.25 18.24
CA ARG A 80 2.64 5.81 17.90
C ARG A 80 3.50 4.86 17.06
N ASN A 81 3.43 3.56 17.30
CA ASN A 81 4.20 2.56 16.56
C ASN A 81 3.80 2.52 15.08
N VAL A 82 2.53 2.76 14.75
CA VAL A 82 2.06 2.89 13.37
C VAL A 82 2.72 4.08 12.69
N LEU A 83 2.76 5.23 13.36
CA LEU A 83 3.38 6.44 12.85
C LEU A 83 4.88 6.25 12.61
N LEU A 84 5.57 5.54 13.51
CA LEU A 84 6.99 5.24 13.36
C LEU A 84 7.28 4.36 12.13
N ILE A 85 6.39 3.43 11.83
CA ILE A 85 6.51 2.59 10.62
C ILE A 85 6.43 3.46 9.37
N PHE A 86 5.43 4.35 9.27
CA PHE A 86 5.33 5.27 8.13
C PHE A 86 6.54 6.20 8.03
N ASP A 87 7.01 6.72 9.15
CA ASP A 87 8.21 7.57 9.17
C ASP A 87 9.45 6.83 8.67
N ASN A 88 9.63 5.58 9.08
CA ASN A 88 10.72 4.74 8.59
C ASN A 88 10.60 4.48 7.08
N TRP A 89 9.41 4.16 6.60
CA TRP A 89 9.20 3.93 5.18
C TRP A 89 9.43 5.17 4.33
N LEU A 90 9.09 6.36 4.85
CA LEU A 90 9.33 7.63 4.15
C LEU A 90 10.82 7.94 4.00
N GLN A 91 11.67 7.38 4.86
CA GLN A 91 13.11 7.59 4.82
C GLN A 91 13.86 6.53 4.00
N LEU A 92 13.19 5.46 3.58
CA LEU A 92 13.84 4.41 2.82
C LEU A 92 14.27 4.92 1.44
N ASP A 93 15.51 4.64 1.11
CA ASP A 93 16.04 4.80 -0.23
C ASP A 93 16.53 3.44 -0.71
N ALA A 94 15.72 2.81 -1.55
CA ALA A 94 16.01 1.48 -2.06
C ALA A 94 17.02 1.50 -3.22
N GLY A 95 17.45 2.70 -3.65
CA GLY A 95 18.29 2.84 -4.83
C GLY A 95 17.54 2.55 -6.13
N PRO A 96 18.25 2.31 -7.24
CA PRO A 96 17.61 2.01 -8.52
C PRO A 96 16.89 0.66 -8.48
N HIS A 97 15.74 0.59 -9.14
CA HIS A 97 14.98 -0.64 -9.23
C HIS A 97 15.75 -1.71 -10.04
N ASP A 98 15.71 -2.93 -9.54
CA ASP A 98 16.26 -4.10 -10.22
C ASP A 98 15.29 -4.55 -11.33
N ALA A 99 15.73 -4.49 -12.58
CA ALA A 99 14.94 -4.90 -13.74
C ALA A 99 14.54 -6.38 -13.68
N LYS A 100 15.38 -7.23 -13.13
CA LYS A 100 15.08 -8.67 -12.98
C LYS A 100 13.93 -8.91 -11.99
N MET A 101 13.98 -8.25 -10.84
CA MET A 101 12.91 -8.34 -9.84
C MET A 101 11.62 -7.72 -10.35
N THR A 102 11.70 -6.60 -11.05
CA THR A 102 10.53 -5.95 -11.68
C THR A 102 9.89 -6.86 -12.71
N SER A 103 10.68 -7.48 -13.58
CA SER A 103 10.21 -8.45 -14.57
C SER A 103 9.54 -9.65 -13.92
N HIS A 104 10.10 -10.14 -12.81
CA HIS A 104 9.51 -11.24 -12.03
C HIS A 104 8.12 -10.86 -11.49
N MET A 105 7.97 -9.67 -10.92
CA MET A 105 6.68 -9.17 -10.43
C MET A 105 5.65 -9.05 -11.55
N VAL A 106 6.03 -8.46 -12.68
CA VAL A 106 5.11 -8.29 -13.83
C VAL A 106 4.64 -9.66 -14.34
N ARG A 107 5.54 -10.61 -14.49
CA ARG A 107 5.17 -11.98 -14.92
C ARG A 107 4.23 -12.65 -13.91
N TRP A 108 4.49 -12.44 -12.62
CA TRP A 108 3.63 -12.99 -11.57
C TRP A 108 2.21 -12.39 -11.64
N LEU A 109 2.10 -11.07 -11.80
CA LEU A 109 0.81 -10.38 -11.93
C LEU A 109 0.05 -10.83 -13.18
N ASP A 110 0.74 -10.91 -14.31
CA ASP A 110 0.12 -11.35 -15.58
C ASP A 110 -0.36 -12.80 -15.50
N ALA A 111 0.41 -13.69 -14.89
CA ALA A 111 0.04 -15.09 -14.72
C ALA A 111 -1.19 -15.24 -13.81
N HIS A 112 -1.26 -14.48 -12.73
CA HIS A 112 -2.40 -14.53 -11.82
C HIS A 112 -3.65 -13.96 -12.47
N GLN A 113 -3.52 -12.86 -13.21
CA GLN A 113 -4.64 -12.28 -13.94
C GLN A 113 -5.17 -13.24 -15.00
N ALA A 114 -4.28 -13.90 -15.76
CA ALA A 114 -4.68 -14.90 -16.76
C ALA A 114 -5.41 -16.09 -16.13
N LYS A 115 -5.00 -16.50 -14.93
CA LYS A 115 -5.60 -17.62 -14.20
C LYS A 115 -6.96 -17.27 -13.56
N TRP A 116 -7.05 -16.12 -12.93
CA TRP A 116 -8.21 -15.76 -12.11
C TRP A 116 -9.16 -14.77 -12.78
N GLY A 117 -8.75 -14.13 -13.88
CA GLY A 117 -9.54 -13.14 -14.60
C GLY A 117 -9.60 -11.81 -13.84
N GLY A 118 -10.62 -11.03 -14.15
CA GLY A 118 -10.84 -9.72 -13.55
C GLY A 118 -10.27 -8.57 -14.39
N ALA A 119 -10.27 -7.36 -13.81
CA ALA A 119 -9.74 -6.17 -14.46
C ALA A 119 -8.22 -6.26 -14.64
N ASP A 120 -7.73 -5.69 -15.75
CA ASP A 120 -6.29 -5.63 -16.01
C ASP A 120 -5.59 -4.80 -14.91
N TRP A 121 -4.61 -5.40 -14.24
CA TRP A 121 -3.88 -4.73 -13.15
C TRP A 121 -3.23 -3.41 -13.60
N ARG A 122 -2.84 -3.31 -14.87
CA ARG A 122 -2.24 -2.08 -15.44
C ARG A 122 -3.23 -0.92 -15.45
N GLY A 123 -4.49 -1.19 -15.71
CA GLY A 123 -5.54 -0.19 -15.67
C GLY A 123 -5.96 0.18 -14.25
N VAL A 124 -5.94 -0.79 -13.33
CA VAL A 124 -6.30 -0.57 -11.92
C VAL A 124 -5.19 0.18 -11.17
N TYR A 125 -3.92 -0.11 -11.51
CA TYR A 125 -2.74 0.48 -10.86
C TYR A 125 -1.86 1.20 -11.90
N PRO A 126 -2.33 2.35 -12.44
CA PRO A 126 -1.65 3.02 -13.56
C PRO A 126 -0.25 3.54 -13.19
N LYS A 127 -0.03 3.97 -11.96
CA LYS A 127 1.30 4.42 -11.51
C LYS A 127 2.29 3.26 -11.50
N LEU A 128 1.90 2.12 -10.92
CA LEU A 128 2.75 0.92 -10.91
C LEU A 128 3.06 0.46 -12.33
N SER A 129 2.04 0.46 -13.21
CA SER A 129 2.23 0.12 -14.63
C SER A 129 3.26 1.02 -15.32
N SER A 130 3.16 2.34 -15.12
CA SER A 130 4.12 3.29 -15.67
C SER A 130 5.54 3.10 -15.14
N LEU A 131 5.66 2.84 -13.84
CA LEU A 131 6.96 2.59 -13.20
C LEU A 131 7.62 1.32 -13.74
N THR A 132 6.86 0.23 -13.85
CA THR A 132 7.37 -1.03 -14.38
C THR A 132 7.79 -0.91 -15.83
N ASP A 133 7.00 -0.24 -16.66
CA ASP A 133 7.34 0.02 -18.05
C ASP A 133 8.64 0.83 -18.17
N SER A 134 8.79 1.87 -17.38
CA SER A 134 9.99 2.70 -17.37
C SER A 134 11.24 1.91 -16.99
N ILE A 135 11.14 1.04 -15.98
CA ILE A 135 12.26 0.20 -15.53
C ILE A 135 12.64 -0.83 -16.59
N LEU A 136 11.65 -1.48 -17.20
CA LEU A 136 11.90 -2.57 -18.15
C LEU A 136 12.34 -2.09 -19.53
N LYS A 137 12.09 -0.81 -19.88
CA LYS A 137 12.51 -0.22 -21.14
C LYS A 137 13.84 0.51 -21.09
N SER A 138 14.37 0.71 -19.91
CA SER A 138 15.65 1.41 -19.73
C SER A 138 16.86 0.52 -19.96
#